data_07a29b86e17fb4da4325ed1bad14745d
#
_entry.id   07a29b86e17fb4da4325ed1bad14745d
#
_cell.length_a   1.000
_cell.length_b   1.000
_cell.length_c   1.000
_cell.angle_alpha   90.00
_cell.angle_beta   90.00
_cell.angle_gamma   90.00
#
_symmetry.space_group_name_H-M   'P 1'
#
loop_
_entity.id
_entity.type
_entity.pdbx_description
1 polymer ?
#
loop_
_entity_poly.entity_id
_entity_poly.type
_entity_poly.pdbx_seq_one_letter_code
_entity_poly.pdbx_strand_id
1 'polypeptide(L)'
;MAKGPSMLDQYAEIKAEHPDTVLFFRMGDFYEMFYEDAVTAAEVLGITLTSRDKNSDNPVPMAGVPWHSVEGYLQRMLRAGYKVTLCEQAEELQPGEKILRRVVARVYTPGSLYEEELIGEDGSALLAAVVLKSDTLGTVSYTHLTLPTILLV
;
A
#
# COMPACT_ATOMS: atom_id res chain seq x y z
N MET A 1 8.05 32.18 -10.71
CA MET A 1 8.66 30.93 -10.21
C MET A 1 7.53 29.92 -10.03
N ALA A 2 7.54 28.83 -10.77
CA ALA A 2 6.53 27.79 -10.60
C ALA A 2 6.67 27.19 -9.18
N LYS A 3 5.55 27.18 -8.46
CA LYS A 3 5.46 26.55 -7.16
C LYS A 3 5.57 25.03 -7.42
N GLY A 4 6.56 24.38 -6.85
CA GLY A 4 6.69 22.91 -6.96
C GLY A 4 5.40 22.19 -6.56
N PRO A 5 5.22 20.93 -6.97
CA PRO A 5 3.99 20.18 -6.72
C PRO A 5 3.68 20.15 -5.22
N SER A 6 2.41 20.37 -4.88
CA SER A 6 1.95 20.23 -3.51
C SER A 6 1.99 18.75 -3.10
N MET A 7 1.83 18.48 -1.83
CA MET A 7 1.78 17.12 -1.31
C MET A 7 0.60 16.33 -1.90
N LEU A 8 -0.56 16.96 -2.06
CA LEU A 8 -1.73 16.32 -2.68
C LEU A 8 -1.55 16.11 -4.19
N ASP A 9 -0.77 16.97 -4.88
CA ASP A 9 -0.42 16.74 -6.28
C ASP A 9 0.45 15.48 -6.41
N GLN A 10 1.46 15.30 -5.53
CA GLN A 10 2.28 14.10 -5.50
C GLN A 10 1.44 12.83 -5.20
N TYR A 11 0.47 12.96 -4.28
CA TYR A 11 -0.46 11.86 -3.96
C TYR A 11 -1.28 11.48 -5.20
N ALA A 12 -1.82 12.46 -5.91
CA ALA A 12 -2.63 12.24 -7.11
C ALA A 12 -1.81 11.61 -8.25
N GLU A 13 -0.55 12.03 -8.44
CA GLU A 13 0.37 11.43 -9.42
C GLU A 13 0.58 9.95 -9.14
N ILE A 14 0.96 9.59 -7.91
CA ILE A 14 1.19 8.18 -7.53
C ILE A 14 -0.12 7.38 -7.62
N LYS A 15 -1.26 7.98 -7.23
CA LYS A 15 -2.56 7.30 -7.33
C LYS A 15 -2.95 7.01 -8.77
N ALA A 16 -2.62 7.87 -9.71
CA ALA A 16 -2.86 7.65 -11.13
C ALA A 16 -2.06 6.47 -11.70
N GLU A 17 -0.86 6.21 -11.16
CA GLU A 17 -0.03 5.05 -11.52
C GLU A 17 -0.49 3.76 -10.81
N HIS A 18 -1.15 3.88 -9.66
CA HIS A 18 -1.61 2.75 -8.82
C HIS A 18 -3.11 2.87 -8.48
N PRO A 19 -4.01 2.93 -9.47
CA PRO A 19 -5.41 3.28 -9.25
C PRO A 19 -6.19 2.23 -8.43
N ASP A 20 -5.76 0.97 -8.45
CA ASP A 20 -6.41 -0.17 -7.81
C ASP A 20 -5.82 -0.52 -6.42
N THR A 21 -5.01 0.36 -5.86
CA THR A 21 -4.39 0.18 -4.53
C THR A 21 -4.81 1.29 -3.58
N VAL A 22 -4.79 1.02 -2.28
CA VAL A 22 -4.90 2.06 -1.24
C VAL A 22 -3.51 2.62 -0.97
N LEU A 23 -3.31 3.94 -1.12
CA LEU A 23 -2.03 4.56 -0.87
C LEU A 23 -1.82 4.84 0.61
N PHE A 24 -0.74 4.30 1.16
CA PHE A 24 -0.19 4.67 2.46
C PHE A 24 0.97 5.64 2.23
N PHE A 25 0.70 6.94 2.43
CA PHE A 25 1.57 8.01 2.01
C PHE A 25 2.29 8.62 3.22
N ARG A 26 3.61 8.46 3.30
CA ARG A 26 4.40 8.88 4.46
C ARG A 26 4.36 10.39 4.69
N MET A 27 3.92 10.77 5.88
CA MET A 27 3.83 12.15 6.36
C MET A 27 4.37 12.25 7.78
N GLY A 28 5.67 12.55 7.94
CA GLY A 28 6.32 12.57 9.24
C GLY A 28 6.22 11.20 9.94
N ASP A 29 5.58 11.15 11.09
CA ASP A 29 5.40 9.93 11.90
C ASP A 29 4.15 9.11 11.55
N PHE A 30 3.46 9.47 10.45
CA PHE A 30 2.24 8.80 10.02
C PHE A 30 2.35 8.34 8.57
N TYR A 31 1.55 7.32 8.22
CA TYR A 31 1.09 7.10 6.87
C TYR A 31 -0.32 7.65 6.78
N GLU A 32 -0.50 8.63 5.91
CA GLU A 32 -1.78 9.27 5.66
C GLU A 32 -2.40 8.76 4.36
N MET A 33 -3.70 8.58 4.36
CA MET A 33 -4.52 8.26 3.22
C MET A 33 -5.47 9.43 2.96
N PHE A 34 -5.79 9.69 1.69
CA PHE A 34 -6.66 10.79 1.29
C PHE A 34 -7.78 10.31 0.37
N TYR A 35 -8.82 11.14 0.22
CA TYR A 35 -9.96 10.88 -0.64
C TYR A 35 -10.62 9.51 -0.36
N GLU A 36 -10.93 8.74 -1.39
CA GLU A 36 -11.53 7.41 -1.29
C GLU A 36 -10.66 6.41 -0.53
N ASP A 37 -9.34 6.52 -0.62
CA ASP A 37 -8.41 5.67 0.13
C ASP A 37 -8.58 5.88 1.64
N ALA A 38 -8.83 7.12 2.07
CA ALA A 38 -9.07 7.43 3.48
C ALA A 38 -10.40 6.84 3.98
N VAL A 39 -11.44 6.90 3.16
CA VAL A 39 -12.75 6.32 3.48
C VAL A 39 -12.63 4.80 3.62
N THR A 40 -12.02 4.15 2.61
CA THR A 40 -11.78 2.70 2.60
C THR A 40 -10.95 2.26 3.80
N ALA A 41 -9.84 2.95 4.07
CA ALA A 41 -8.96 2.61 5.18
C ALA A 41 -9.65 2.82 6.54
N ALA A 42 -10.42 3.91 6.70
CA ALA A 42 -11.16 4.17 7.93
C ALA A 42 -12.18 3.06 8.22
N GLU A 43 -12.89 2.59 7.21
CA GLU A 43 -13.88 1.51 7.32
C GLU A 43 -13.22 0.17 7.66
N VAL A 44 -12.20 -0.23 6.89
CA VAL A 44 -11.52 -1.54 7.03
C VAL A 44 -10.72 -1.62 8.33
N LEU A 45 -10.02 -0.55 8.67
CA LEU A 45 -9.12 -0.52 9.83
C LEU A 45 -9.82 -0.08 11.12
N GLY A 46 -11.06 0.43 11.04
CA GLY A 46 -11.77 0.98 12.20
C GLY A 46 -11.05 2.20 12.80
N ILE A 47 -10.38 3.01 11.97
CA ILE A 47 -9.70 4.23 12.38
C ILE A 47 -10.55 5.47 12.09
N THR A 48 -10.20 6.59 12.72
CA THR A 48 -10.98 7.82 12.57
C THR A 48 -10.80 8.40 11.16
N LEU A 49 -11.92 8.57 10.46
CA LEU A 49 -11.99 9.41 9.28
C LEU A 49 -12.08 10.88 9.72
N THR A 50 -11.16 11.69 9.26
CA THR A 50 -11.12 13.12 9.47
C THR A 50 -11.05 13.84 8.12
N SER A 51 -10.78 15.13 8.13
CA SER A 51 -10.56 15.88 6.90
C SER A 51 -9.40 16.85 7.09
N ARG A 52 -8.63 17.00 6.02
CA ARG A 52 -7.67 18.07 5.87
C ARG A 52 -8.41 19.34 5.49
N ASP A 53 -7.94 20.48 6.00
CA ASP A 53 -8.52 21.80 5.70
C ASP A 53 -10.02 21.86 6.01
N LYS A 54 -10.39 21.48 7.24
CA LYS A 54 -11.79 21.41 7.74
C LYS A 54 -12.62 22.69 7.51
N ASN A 55 -11.93 23.82 7.38
CA ASN A 55 -12.56 25.14 7.18
C ASN A 55 -12.62 25.57 5.71
N SER A 56 -12.22 24.70 4.77
CA SER A 56 -12.34 24.96 3.35
C SER A 56 -13.73 24.57 2.82
N ASP A 57 -14.12 25.14 1.68
CA ASP A 57 -15.38 24.79 1.02
C ASP A 57 -15.41 23.34 0.53
N ASN A 58 -14.22 22.72 0.36
CA ASN A 58 -14.07 21.32 -0.05
C ASN A 58 -13.02 20.64 0.83
N PRO A 59 -13.39 20.18 2.04
CA PRO A 59 -12.48 19.45 2.92
C PRO A 59 -12.11 18.11 2.31
N VAL A 60 -10.82 17.77 2.28
CA VAL A 60 -10.31 16.50 1.76
C VAL A 60 -10.43 15.44 2.84
N PRO A 61 -11.15 14.32 2.60
CA PRO A 61 -11.18 13.19 3.52
C PRO A 61 -9.76 12.68 3.79
N MET A 62 -9.46 12.40 5.05
CA MET A 62 -8.14 11.96 5.50
C MET A 62 -8.25 10.95 6.63
N ALA A 63 -7.43 9.93 6.59
CA ALA A 63 -7.19 8.99 7.68
C ALA A 63 -5.69 8.74 7.82
N GLY A 64 -5.23 8.28 8.97
CA GLY A 64 -3.82 8.05 9.17
C GLY A 64 -3.52 6.98 10.22
N VAL A 65 -2.39 6.31 10.05
CA VAL A 65 -1.87 5.30 10.99
C VAL A 65 -0.43 5.63 11.36
N PRO A 66 0.00 5.36 12.60
CA PRO A 66 1.39 5.59 13.00
C PRO A 66 2.35 4.70 12.20
N TRP A 67 3.47 5.27 11.75
CA TRP A 67 4.42 4.56 10.90
C TRP A 67 5.05 3.34 11.58
N HIS A 68 5.34 3.43 12.87
CA HIS A 68 5.98 2.38 13.66
C HIS A 68 5.10 1.14 13.90
N SER A 69 3.81 1.24 13.61
CA SER A 69 2.83 0.15 13.74
C SER A 69 2.14 -0.19 12.42
N VAL A 70 2.67 0.27 11.29
CA VAL A 70 2.06 0.14 9.97
C VAL A 70 1.82 -1.32 9.56
N GLU A 71 2.68 -2.25 9.98
CA GLU A 71 2.61 -3.67 9.62
C GLU A 71 1.27 -4.30 9.99
N GLY A 72 0.79 -4.05 11.23
CA GLY A 72 -0.51 -4.54 11.67
C GLY A 72 -1.68 -3.98 10.86
N TYR A 73 -1.58 -2.74 10.39
CA TYR A 73 -2.58 -2.12 9.53
C TYR A 73 -2.50 -2.65 8.10
N LEU A 74 -1.30 -2.83 7.55
CA LEU A 74 -1.08 -3.47 6.25
C LEU A 74 -1.70 -4.87 6.23
N GLN A 75 -1.40 -5.68 7.23
CA GLN A 75 -1.95 -7.03 7.36
C GLN A 75 -3.48 -7.03 7.33
N ARG A 76 -4.13 -6.12 8.05
CA ARG A 76 -5.60 -6.01 8.06
C ARG A 76 -6.16 -5.59 6.71
N MET A 77 -5.54 -4.65 6.00
CA MET A 77 -5.92 -4.25 4.65
C MET A 77 -5.82 -5.42 3.66
N LEU A 78 -4.69 -6.14 3.71
CA LEU A 78 -4.44 -7.26 2.81
C LEU A 78 -5.39 -8.45 3.09
N ARG A 79 -5.68 -8.74 4.36
CA ARG A 79 -6.70 -9.74 4.75
C ARG A 79 -8.12 -9.36 4.30
N ALA A 80 -8.41 -8.09 4.25
CA ALA A 80 -9.67 -7.57 3.70
C ALA A 80 -9.72 -7.57 2.16
N GLY A 81 -8.64 -8.03 1.50
CA GLY A 81 -8.56 -8.17 0.04
C GLY A 81 -8.05 -6.93 -0.70
N TYR A 82 -7.66 -5.88 0.00
CA TYR A 82 -7.15 -4.66 -0.61
C TYR A 82 -5.66 -4.77 -0.91
N LYS A 83 -5.24 -4.21 -2.05
CA LYS A 83 -3.83 -3.97 -2.35
C LYS A 83 -3.42 -2.64 -1.71
N VAL A 84 -2.17 -2.54 -1.28
CA VAL A 84 -1.64 -1.33 -0.64
C VAL A 84 -0.34 -0.91 -1.32
N THR A 85 -0.25 0.36 -1.69
CA THR A 85 1.00 0.98 -2.14
C THR A 85 1.57 1.81 -0.99
N LEU A 86 2.74 1.41 -0.51
CA LEU A 86 3.47 2.10 0.54
C LEU A 86 4.42 3.13 -0.08
N CYS A 87 4.26 4.40 0.30
CA CYS A 87 5.08 5.51 -0.19
C CYS A 87 5.91 6.08 0.95
N GLU A 88 7.22 6.14 0.74
CA GLU A 88 8.19 6.72 1.67
C GLU A 88 8.64 8.11 1.24
N GLN A 89 9.18 8.86 2.18
CA GLN A 89 9.84 10.13 1.88
C GLN A 89 11.20 9.86 1.24
N ALA A 90 11.52 10.58 0.16
CA ALA A 90 12.86 10.58 -0.39
C ALA A 90 13.85 11.13 0.66
N GLU A 91 15.07 10.64 0.63
CA GLU A 91 16.10 11.02 1.60
C GLU A 91 16.54 12.49 1.43
N GLU A 92 16.48 13.01 0.21
CA GLU A 92 16.97 14.35 -0.11
C GLU A 92 15.94 15.19 -0.85
N LEU A 93 15.95 16.50 -0.56
CA LEU A 93 15.22 17.51 -1.32
C LEU A 93 15.86 17.72 -2.67
N GLN A 94 15.06 17.65 -3.74
CA GLN A 94 15.54 18.03 -5.06
C GLN A 94 15.80 19.56 -5.14
N PRO A 95 16.77 20.00 -5.93
CA PRO A 95 17.06 21.43 -6.10
C PRO A 95 15.80 22.21 -6.54
N GLY A 96 15.39 23.19 -5.74
CA GLY A 96 14.22 24.02 -5.99
C GLY A 96 12.91 23.51 -5.41
N GLU A 97 12.86 22.32 -4.83
CA GLU A 97 11.70 21.80 -4.12
C GLU A 97 11.70 22.24 -2.64
N LYS A 98 10.51 22.50 -2.11
CA LYS A 98 10.31 22.85 -0.69
C LYS A 98 9.78 21.69 0.14
N ILE A 99 9.35 20.62 -0.50
CA ILE A 99 8.71 19.47 0.09
C ILE A 99 9.45 18.23 -0.44
N LEU A 100 9.84 17.34 0.46
CA LEU A 100 10.43 16.04 0.10
C LEU A 100 9.47 15.28 -0.84
N ARG A 101 10.00 14.71 -1.89
CA ARG A 101 9.26 13.79 -2.74
C ARG A 101 8.90 12.52 -2.00
N ARG A 102 7.78 11.93 -2.39
CA ARG A 102 7.41 10.57 -2.00
C ARG A 102 7.70 9.64 -3.16
N VAL A 103 8.23 8.50 -2.81
CA VAL A 103 8.54 7.44 -3.76
C VAL A 103 7.80 6.17 -3.35
N VAL A 104 7.36 5.40 -4.32
CA VAL A 104 6.77 4.09 -4.05
C VAL A 104 7.88 3.17 -3.55
N ALA A 105 7.81 2.82 -2.27
CA ALA A 105 8.74 1.88 -1.66
C ALA A 105 8.34 0.44 -1.97
N ARG A 106 7.04 0.14 -1.89
CA ARG A 106 6.53 -1.21 -2.13
C ARG A 106 5.04 -1.22 -2.47
N VAL A 107 4.64 -2.22 -3.26
CA VAL A 107 3.24 -2.56 -3.50
C VAL A 107 2.97 -3.93 -2.87
N TYR A 108 2.04 -3.96 -1.92
CA TYR A 108 1.58 -5.17 -1.26
C TYR A 108 0.28 -5.66 -1.89
N THR A 109 0.18 -6.96 -2.10
CA THR A 109 -1.05 -7.60 -2.56
C THR A 109 -1.44 -8.72 -1.60
N PRO A 110 -2.73 -9.10 -1.51
CA PRO A 110 -3.17 -10.19 -0.64
C PRO A 110 -2.40 -11.51 -0.84
N GLY A 111 -1.92 -11.78 -2.06
CA GLY A 111 -1.17 -12.99 -2.39
C GLY A 111 0.35 -12.89 -2.19
N SER A 112 0.89 -11.70 -1.89
CA SER A 112 2.33 -11.48 -1.67
C SER A 112 2.71 -11.34 -0.19
N LEU A 113 1.89 -11.85 0.72
CA LEU A 113 2.15 -11.92 2.16
C LEU A 113 3.14 -13.06 2.45
N TYR A 114 4.41 -12.86 2.16
CA TYR A 114 5.47 -13.85 2.44
C TYR A 114 6.48 -13.37 3.51
N GLU A 115 6.29 -12.18 4.06
CA GLU A 115 7.06 -11.74 5.24
C GLU A 115 6.41 -12.33 6.48
N GLU A 116 7.17 -13.03 7.32
CA GLU A 116 6.67 -13.67 8.55
C GLU A 116 5.91 -12.69 9.43
N GLU A 117 6.34 -11.42 9.49
CA GLU A 117 5.71 -10.34 10.25
C GLU A 117 4.30 -10.00 9.74
N LEU A 118 4.02 -10.21 8.45
CA LEU A 118 2.72 -9.92 7.83
C LEU A 118 1.78 -11.14 7.79
N ILE A 119 2.29 -12.36 7.95
CA ILE A 119 1.49 -13.58 7.91
C ILE A 119 0.69 -13.77 9.22
N GLY A 120 1.27 -13.39 10.37
CA GLY A 120 0.67 -13.60 11.69
C GLY A 120 0.63 -15.08 12.11
N GLU A 121 0.31 -15.34 13.37
CA GLU A 121 0.36 -16.68 13.97
C GLU A 121 -0.59 -17.72 13.34
N ASP A 122 -1.69 -17.28 12.72
CA ASP A 122 -2.71 -18.14 12.07
C ASP A 122 -2.55 -18.22 10.54
N GLY A 123 -1.45 -17.70 10.00
CA GLY A 123 -1.34 -17.35 8.59
C GLY A 123 -0.90 -18.49 7.69
N SER A 124 -1.81 -19.01 6.92
CA SER A 124 -1.52 -19.65 5.64
C SER A 124 -1.86 -18.71 4.50
N ALA A 125 -0.90 -17.90 4.06
CA ALA A 125 -1.02 -17.22 2.77
C ALA A 125 -0.69 -18.23 1.67
N LEU A 126 -1.67 -18.52 0.82
CA LEU A 126 -1.48 -19.43 -0.32
C LEU A 126 -1.16 -18.59 -1.56
N LEU A 127 -0.02 -18.84 -2.17
CA LEU A 127 0.28 -18.36 -3.51
C LEU A 127 -0.05 -19.46 -4.51
N ALA A 128 -0.96 -19.21 -5.43
CA ALA A 128 -1.27 -20.11 -6.51
C ALA A 128 -0.76 -19.56 -7.83
N ALA A 129 0.06 -20.32 -8.53
CA ALA A 129 0.43 -20.06 -9.92
C ALA A 129 -0.39 -20.96 -10.84
N VAL A 130 -1.04 -20.36 -11.85
CA VAL A 130 -1.87 -21.06 -12.83
C VAL A 130 -1.27 -20.86 -14.20
N VAL A 131 -1.00 -21.98 -14.91
CA VAL A 131 -0.54 -21.98 -16.30
C VAL A 131 -1.61 -22.64 -17.15
N LEU A 132 -2.10 -21.90 -18.13
CA LEU A 132 -3.02 -22.42 -19.15
C LEU A 132 -2.27 -22.59 -20.46
N LYS A 133 -2.20 -23.83 -20.97
CA LYS A 133 -1.61 -24.13 -22.27
C LYS A 133 -2.55 -25.01 -23.06
N SER A 134 -3.16 -24.44 -24.11
CA SER A 134 -4.20 -25.12 -24.93
C SER A 134 -5.33 -25.66 -24.04
N ASP A 135 -5.48 -26.98 -23.94
CA ASP A 135 -6.51 -27.65 -23.15
C ASP A 135 -6.01 -28.20 -21.81
N THR A 136 -4.78 -27.80 -21.40
CA THR A 136 -4.17 -28.27 -20.16
C THR A 136 -4.04 -27.13 -19.16
N LEU A 137 -4.62 -27.33 -17.97
CA LEU A 137 -4.52 -26.45 -16.83
C LEU A 137 -3.53 -27.03 -15.83
N GLY A 138 -2.43 -26.31 -15.60
CA GLY A 138 -1.50 -26.60 -14.51
C GLY A 138 -1.67 -25.63 -13.36
N THR A 139 -1.82 -26.11 -12.14
CA THR A 139 -1.87 -25.27 -10.94
C THR A 139 -0.80 -25.71 -9.96
N VAL A 140 -0.12 -24.74 -9.35
CA VAL A 140 0.81 -24.97 -8.24
C VAL A 140 0.43 -24.04 -7.10
N SER A 141 0.27 -24.59 -5.91
CA SER A 141 0.04 -23.79 -4.70
C SER A 141 1.22 -23.93 -3.76
N TYR A 142 1.65 -22.81 -3.18
CA TYR A 142 2.74 -22.75 -2.20
C TYR A 142 2.19 -22.29 -0.85
N THR A 143 2.50 -23.06 0.20
CA THR A 143 2.15 -22.70 1.59
C THR A 143 3.31 -22.06 2.34
N HIS A 144 4.55 -22.28 1.89
CA HIS A 144 5.76 -21.68 2.41
C HIS A 144 6.72 -21.39 1.26
N LEU A 145 7.35 -20.24 1.25
CA LEU A 145 8.43 -19.87 0.33
C LEU A 145 9.78 -20.43 0.82
N THR A 146 9.89 -21.75 0.93
CA THR A 146 11.17 -22.38 0.73
C THR A 146 11.30 -22.64 -0.77
N LEU A 147 12.38 -22.13 -1.40
CA LEU A 147 12.67 -22.40 -2.81
C LEU A 147 12.56 -23.90 -3.05
N PRO A 148 11.65 -24.38 -3.89
CA PRO A 148 11.63 -25.79 -4.24
C PRO A 148 12.93 -26.08 -4.97
N THR A 149 13.71 -27.03 -4.47
CA THR A 149 14.76 -27.64 -5.26
C THR A 149 14.06 -28.29 -6.44
N ILE A 150 14.21 -27.70 -7.64
CA ILE A 150 13.71 -28.32 -8.87
C ILE A 150 14.57 -29.56 -9.11
N LEU A 151 14.04 -30.72 -8.77
CA LEU A 151 14.59 -31.97 -9.25
C LEU A 151 14.08 -32.13 -10.71
N LEU A 152 14.93 -31.78 -11.65
CA LEU A 152 14.72 -32.16 -13.06
C LEU A 152 14.97 -33.66 -13.19
N VAL A 153 13.94 -34.42 -13.47
CA VAL A 153 14.01 -35.79 -13.96
C VAL A 153 13.81 -35.76 -15.46
#